data_aead3321807675cad718ce62b715dfe9
#
_entry.id   aead3321807675cad718ce62b715dfe9
#
_cell.length_a   1.000
_cell.length_b   1.000
_cell.length_c   1.000
_cell.angle_alpha   90.00
_cell.angle_beta   90.00
_cell.angle_gamma   90.00
#
_symmetry.space_group_name_H-M   'P 1'
#
loop_
_entity.id
_entity.type
_entity.pdbx_description
1 polymer ?
#
loop_
_entity_poly.entity_id
_entity_poly.type
_entity_poly.pdbx_seq_one_letter_code
_entity_poly.pdbx_strand_id
1 'polypeptide(L)'
;MDRKHDKLMTDLGRLLDTQDFKSVEEINQFMSKFMNEPIPSFPPEALTDAEKAQDLVFSAHEENNPMKAVQLIMEALELDPDCIEAYEFMGGQSDFPPFATAFYEKGVSIGRIKFGGNFMKENKGRFWLMHETRPFMRCLFQYSECQYLMGKLNECIAIQEEMIKLNPNDNQGVRDFLMLRLIEANQREKFLKYDKKYNDTFLASPQYNRALFWFMTDGETDFANNLLKDALKANKFVRAKLLSKRRSTAVPDTYSPGQKSEAEYYAFFARSVWEDIEGALDWLKKHTGKK
;
A
#
# COMPACT_ATOMS: atom_id res chain seq x y z
N MET A 1 2.25 -4.53 -7.36
CA MET A 1 0.90 -5.15 -7.30
C MET A 1 0.54 -5.61 -8.71
N ASP A 2 0.00 -6.80 -8.87
CA ASP A 2 -0.19 -7.40 -10.20
C ASP A 2 -1.42 -6.82 -10.90
N ARG A 3 -1.20 -5.83 -11.80
CA ARG A 3 -2.25 -5.20 -12.63
C ARG A 3 -2.93 -6.19 -13.58
N LYS A 4 -2.21 -7.25 -13.98
CA LYS A 4 -2.79 -8.31 -14.81
C LYS A 4 -3.88 -9.06 -14.06
N HIS A 5 -3.68 -9.25 -12.74
CA HIS A 5 -4.71 -9.84 -11.90
C HIS A 5 -5.93 -8.90 -11.76
N ASP A 6 -5.73 -7.60 -11.58
CA ASP A 6 -6.83 -6.63 -11.51
C ASP A 6 -7.63 -6.61 -12.83
N LYS A 7 -6.96 -6.61 -13.98
CA LYS A 7 -7.62 -6.72 -15.30
C LYS A 7 -8.43 -8.00 -15.42
N LEU A 8 -7.81 -9.14 -15.10
CA LEU A 8 -8.47 -10.44 -15.15
C LEU A 8 -9.76 -10.46 -14.31
N MET A 9 -9.71 -9.90 -13.10
CA MET A 9 -10.88 -9.84 -12.22
C MET A 9 -11.95 -8.86 -12.71
N THR A 10 -11.56 -7.77 -13.38
CA THR A 10 -12.49 -6.83 -14.03
C THR A 10 -13.21 -7.52 -15.19
N ASP A 11 -12.49 -8.19 -16.07
CA ASP A 11 -13.08 -8.92 -17.22
C ASP A 11 -14.01 -10.04 -16.73
N LEU A 12 -13.61 -10.72 -15.65
CA LEU A 12 -14.44 -11.75 -15.03
C LEU A 12 -15.72 -11.17 -14.41
N GLY A 13 -15.61 -10.02 -13.71
CA GLY A 13 -16.78 -9.30 -13.18
C GLY A 13 -17.77 -8.95 -14.28
N ARG A 14 -17.31 -8.34 -15.37
CA ARG A 14 -18.14 -8.04 -16.55
C ARG A 14 -18.84 -9.28 -17.10
N LEU A 15 -18.11 -10.39 -17.18
CA LEU A 15 -18.67 -11.64 -17.68
C LEU A 15 -19.77 -12.19 -16.76
N LEU A 16 -19.58 -12.09 -15.45
CA LEU A 16 -20.58 -12.49 -14.45
C LEU A 16 -21.83 -11.60 -14.52
N ASP A 17 -21.66 -10.30 -14.74
CA ASP A 17 -22.75 -9.32 -14.83
C ASP A 17 -23.64 -9.52 -16.07
N THR A 18 -23.13 -10.23 -17.10
CA THR A 18 -23.94 -10.61 -18.27
C THR A 18 -24.84 -11.82 -18.05
N GLN A 19 -24.74 -12.48 -16.89
CA GLN A 19 -25.46 -13.72 -16.58
C GLN A 19 -26.50 -13.48 -15.46
N ASP A 20 -27.63 -14.16 -15.56
CA ASP A 20 -28.66 -14.15 -14.51
C ASP A 20 -28.56 -15.43 -13.66
N PHE A 21 -27.61 -15.42 -12.71
CA PHE A 21 -27.40 -16.55 -11.80
C PHE A 21 -28.45 -16.56 -10.68
N LYS A 22 -28.99 -17.73 -10.42
CA LYS A 22 -30.00 -17.96 -9.36
C LYS A 22 -29.39 -18.55 -8.09
N SER A 23 -28.15 -19.03 -8.15
CA SER A 23 -27.47 -19.63 -6.99
C SER A 23 -25.95 -19.51 -7.08
N VAL A 24 -25.28 -19.65 -5.93
CA VAL A 24 -23.82 -19.69 -5.84
C VAL A 24 -23.26 -20.91 -6.58
N GLU A 25 -24.00 -22.01 -6.61
CA GLU A 25 -23.63 -23.24 -7.31
C GLU A 25 -23.56 -23.00 -8.82
N GLU A 26 -24.50 -22.24 -9.40
CA GLU A 26 -24.47 -21.85 -10.81
C GLU A 26 -23.25 -20.97 -11.13
N ILE A 27 -22.94 -20.01 -10.27
CA ILE A 27 -21.72 -19.18 -10.40
C ILE A 27 -20.48 -20.07 -10.38
N ASN A 28 -20.35 -21.00 -9.42
CA ASN A 28 -19.20 -21.89 -9.33
C ASN A 28 -19.05 -22.81 -10.55
N GLN A 29 -20.17 -23.34 -11.08
CA GLN A 29 -20.16 -24.14 -12.30
C GLN A 29 -19.74 -23.32 -13.52
N PHE A 30 -20.24 -22.09 -13.64
CA PHE A 30 -19.85 -21.17 -14.70
C PHE A 30 -18.37 -20.83 -14.62
N MET A 31 -17.88 -20.45 -13.43
CA MET A 31 -16.48 -20.14 -13.18
C MET A 31 -15.53 -21.30 -13.47
N SER A 32 -15.95 -22.53 -13.21
CA SER A 32 -15.11 -23.70 -13.45
C SER A 32 -14.72 -23.88 -14.93
N LYS A 33 -15.52 -23.34 -15.88
CA LYS A 33 -15.21 -23.36 -17.31
C LYS A 33 -13.99 -22.51 -17.66
N PHE A 34 -13.75 -21.43 -16.89
CA PHE A 34 -12.66 -20.48 -17.13
C PHE A 34 -11.40 -20.77 -16.29
N MET A 35 -11.38 -21.86 -15.51
CA MET A 35 -10.17 -22.24 -14.79
C MET A 35 -8.99 -22.60 -15.71
N ASN A 36 -9.30 -23.09 -16.93
CA ASN A 36 -8.31 -23.51 -17.91
C ASN A 36 -8.50 -22.85 -19.30
N GLU A 37 -9.47 -21.97 -19.45
CA GLU A 37 -9.76 -21.25 -20.68
C GLU A 37 -9.60 -19.74 -20.47
N PRO A 38 -9.16 -18.99 -21.50
CA PRO A 38 -9.09 -17.54 -21.39
C PRO A 38 -10.50 -16.94 -21.26
N ILE A 39 -10.64 -15.88 -20.48
CA ILE A 39 -11.88 -15.11 -20.40
C ILE A 39 -12.10 -14.44 -21.77
N PRO A 40 -13.32 -14.54 -22.34
CA PRO A 40 -13.63 -13.88 -23.59
C PRO A 40 -13.47 -12.37 -23.49
N SER A 41 -12.89 -11.75 -24.51
CA SER A 41 -12.86 -10.29 -24.61
C SER A 41 -14.24 -9.77 -25.02
N PHE A 42 -14.65 -8.64 -24.45
CA PHE A 42 -15.87 -7.96 -24.83
C PHE A 42 -15.64 -7.08 -26.07
N PRO A 43 -16.55 -7.07 -27.03
CA PRO A 43 -16.46 -6.14 -28.15
C PRO A 43 -16.67 -4.71 -27.64
N PRO A 44 -15.92 -3.71 -28.16
CA PRO A 44 -15.95 -2.32 -27.65
C PRO A 44 -17.35 -1.68 -27.61
N GLU A 45 -18.24 -2.06 -28.52
CA GLU A 45 -19.62 -1.58 -28.58
C GLU A 45 -20.51 -2.09 -27.43
N ALA A 46 -20.10 -3.16 -26.76
CA ALA A 46 -20.81 -3.71 -25.59
C ALA A 46 -20.36 -3.08 -24.28
N LEU A 47 -19.29 -2.25 -24.29
CA LEU A 47 -18.72 -1.62 -23.10
C LEU A 47 -19.28 -0.21 -22.89
N THR A 48 -19.54 0.13 -21.65
CA THR A 48 -19.79 1.51 -21.22
C THR A 48 -18.54 2.38 -21.37
N ASP A 49 -18.67 3.70 -21.37
CA ASP A 49 -17.53 4.61 -21.46
C ASP A 49 -16.58 4.46 -20.27
N ALA A 50 -17.11 4.20 -19.07
CA ALA A 50 -16.30 3.89 -17.89
C ALA A 50 -15.48 2.60 -18.03
N GLU A 51 -16.05 1.55 -18.64
CA GLU A 51 -15.32 0.30 -18.91
C GLU A 51 -14.26 0.46 -19.99
N LYS A 52 -14.56 1.22 -21.05
CA LYS A 52 -13.56 1.58 -22.09
C LYS A 52 -12.41 2.39 -21.47
N ALA A 53 -12.73 3.38 -20.62
CA ALA A 53 -11.73 4.14 -19.89
C ALA A 53 -10.82 3.24 -19.04
N GLN A 54 -11.41 2.28 -18.33
CA GLN A 54 -10.65 1.32 -17.52
C GLN A 54 -9.74 0.44 -18.39
N ASP A 55 -10.19 0.00 -19.57
CA ASP A 55 -9.39 -0.80 -20.51
C ASP A 55 -8.21 0.00 -21.09
N LEU A 56 -8.41 1.31 -21.37
CA LEU A 56 -7.33 2.21 -21.78
C LEU A 56 -6.28 2.35 -20.66
N VAL A 57 -6.70 2.44 -19.40
CA VAL A 57 -5.77 2.50 -18.26
C VAL A 57 -4.97 1.20 -18.15
N PHE A 58 -5.58 0.03 -18.30
CA PHE A 58 -4.83 -1.24 -18.33
C PHE A 58 -3.82 -1.27 -19.49
N SER A 59 -4.24 -0.80 -20.67
CA SER A 59 -3.34 -0.69 -21.82
C SER A 59 -2.18 0.28 -21.58
N ALA A 60 -2.42 1.41 -20.90
CA ALA A 60 -1.38 2.37 -20.52
C ALA A 60 -0.34 1.75 -19.56
N HIS A 61 -0.76 0.88 -18.65
CA HIS A 61 0.17 0.17 -17.76
C HIS A 61 1.05 -0.87 -18.48
N GLU A 62 0.59 -1.39 -19.62
CA GLU A 62 1.35 -2.35 -20.45
C GLU A 62 2.20 -1.65 -21.52
N GLU A 63 1.95 -0.36 -21.79
CA GLU A 63 2.66 0.40 -22.84
C GLU A 63 4.07 0.77 -22.36
N ASN A 64 5.07 0.48 -23.20
CA ASN A 64 6.48 0.77 -22.91
C ASN A 64 6.89 2.22 -23.24
N ASN A 65 6.13 2.90 -24.10
CA ASN A 65 6.39 4.29 -24.45
C ASN A 65 5.64 5.23 -23.52
N PRO A 66 6.33 5.98 -22.64
CA PRO A 66 5.68 6.85 -21.65
C PRO A 66 4.71 7.87 -22.27
N MET A 67 5.05 8.43 -23.45
CA MET A 67 4.18 9.41 -24.11
C MET A 67 2.88 8.79 -24.60
N LYS A 68 2.95 7.57 -25.15
CA LYS A 68 1.75 6.83 -25.57
C LYS A 68 0.92 6.40 -24.36
N ALA A 69 1.57 5.95 -23.28
CA ALA A 69 0.87 5.62 -22.05
C ALA A 69 0.06 6.81 -21.51
N VAL A 70 0.68 8.00 -21.45
CA VAL A 70 -0.02 9.24 -21.04
C VAL A 70 -1.15 9.58 -22.01
N GLN A 71 -0.98 9.39 -23.33
CA GLN A 71 -2.04 9.63 -24.30
C GLN A 71 -3.24 8.71 -24.04
N LEU A 72 -3.03 7.43 -23.81
CA LEU A 72 -4.11 6.48 -23.46
C LEU A 72 -4.85 6.91 -22.19
N ILE A 73 -4.14 7.44 -21.20
CA ILE A 73 -4.77 7.97 -19.98
C ILE A 73 -5.61 9.21 -20.26
N MET A 74 -5.16 10.10 -21.14
CA MET A 74 -5.95 11.28 -21.53
C MET A 74 -7.22 10.86 -22.26
N GLU A 75 -7.14 9.89 -23.18
CA GLU A 75 -8.30 9.31 -23.85
C GLU A 75 -9.26 8.64 -22.84
N ALA A 76 -8.74 7.95 -21.83
CA ALA A 76 -9.55 7.38 -20.74
C ALA A 76 -10.32 8.46 -19.96
N LEU A 77 -9.67 9.60 -19.64
CA LEU A 77 -10.28 10.71 -18.93
C LEU A 77 -11.28 11.51 -19.77
N GLU A 78 -11.16 11.47 -21.11
CA GLU A 78 -12.19 12.00 -22.01
C GLU A 78 -13.46 11.15 -21.98
N LEU A 79 -13.33 9.83 -21.88
CA LEU A 79 -14.47 8.91 -21.78
C LEU A 79 -15.10 8.90 -20.39
N ASP A 80 -14.27 8.84 -19.34
CA ASP A 80 -14.71 8.86 -17.95
C ASP A 80 -13.84 9.79 -17.11
N PRO A 81 -14.26 11.06 -16.90
CA PRO A 81 -13.55 12.02 -16.04
C PRO A 81 -13.44 11.58 -14.57
N ASP A 82 -14.20 10.58 -14.16
CA ASP A 82 -14.20 10.02 -12.79
C ASP A 82 -13.44 8.69 -12.69
N CYS A 83 -12.65 8.33 -13.71
CA CYS A 83 -11.78 7.16 -13.70
C CYS A 83 -10.63 7.31 -12.67
N ILE A 84 -10.81 6.80 -11.46
CA ILE A 84 -9.86 6.95 -10.35
C ILE A 84 -8.48 6.40 -10.72
N GLU A 85 -8.41 5.27 -11.42
CA GLU A 85 -7.14 4.62 -11.77
C GLU A 85 -6.33 5.42 -12.79
N ALA A 86 -6.98 6.24 -13.63
CA ALA A 86 -6.30 7.17 -14.51
C ALA A 86 -5.56 8.25 -13.71
N TYR A 87 -6.17 8.78 -12.66
CA TYR A 87 -5.51 9.73 -11.75
C TYR A 87 -4.39 9.07 -10.96
N GLU A 88 -4.56 7.82 -10.52
CA GLU A 88 -3.49 7.06 -9.88
C GLU A 88 -2.27 6.93 -10.82
N PHE A 89 -2.50 6.57 -12.09
CA PHE A 89 -1.45 6.48 -13.09
C PHE A 89 -0.72 7.82 -13.26
N MET A 90 -1.46 8.92 -13.45
CA MET A 90 -0.87 10.26 -13.67
C MET A 90 -0.04 10.72 -12.46
N GLY A 91 -0.51 10.46 -11.24
CA GLY A 91 0.26 10.75 -10.04
C GLY A 91 1.59 10.00 -9.99
N GLY A 92 1.61 8.75 -10.45
CA GLY A 92 2.80 7.91 -10.52
C GLY A 92 3.83 8.31 -11.59
N GLN A 93 3.49 9.24 -12.52
CA GLN A 93 4.42 9.74 -13.54
C GLN A 93 5.34 10.85 -13.02
N SER A 94 5.22 11.28 -11.77
CA SER A 94 5.99 12.38 -11.22
C SER A 94 6.63 12.06 -9.88
N ASP A 95 7.94 12.26 -9.80
CA ASP A 95 8.70 12.20 -8.54
C ASP A 95 8.59 13.51 -7.73
N PHE A 96 7.89 14.54 -8.25
CA PHE A 96 7.68 15.80 -7.55
C PHE A 96 6.38 15.76 -6.74
N PRO A 97 6.43 15.63 -5.39
CA PRO A 97 5.27 15.39 -4.57
C PRO A 97 4.13 16.39 -4.72
N PRO A 98 4.34 17.72 -4.83
CA PRO A 98 3.25 18.67 -5.04
C PRO A 98 2.46 18.42 -6.31
N PHE A 99 3.12 18.00 -7.40
CA PHE A 99 2.46 17.69 -8.66
C PHE A 99 1.71 16.34 -8.58
N ALA A 100 2.36 15.31 -8.08
CA ALA A 100 1.74 13.99 -7.86
C ALA A 100 0.50 14.09 -6.95
N THR A 101 0.59 14.92 -5.89
CA THR A 101 -0.50 15.16 -4.93
C THR A 101 -1.79 15.58 -5.62
N ALA A 102 -1.73 16.47 -6.61
CA ALA A 102 -2.93 16.98 -7.29
C ALA A 102 -3.74 15.86 -7.96
N PHE A 103 -3.06 14.89 -8.57
CA PHE A 103 -3.71 13.74 -9.18
C PHE A 103 -4.25 12.77 -8.14
N TYR A 104 -3.47 12.41 -7.14
CA TYR A 104 -3.93 11.49 -6.10
C TYR A 104 -5.09 12.08 -5.29
N GLU A 105 -5.05 13.37 -4.97
CA GLU A 105 -6.14 14.08 -4.30
C GLU A 105 -7.43 14.06 -5.12
N LYS A 106 -7.32 14.26 -6.45
CA LYS A 106 -8.46 14.16 -7.34
C LYS A 106 -9.07 12.75 -7.32
N GLY A 107 -8.24 11.70 -7.45
CA GLY A 107 -8.67 10.32 -7.36
C GLY A 107 -9.32 10.00 -6.00
N VAL A 108 -8.75 10.49 -4.89
CA VAL A 108 -9.32 10.37 -3.55
C VAL A 108 -10.68 11.08 -3.43
N SER A 109 -10.79 12.30 -3.99
CA SER A 109 -12.04 13.07 -3.98
C SER A 109 -13.16 12.33 -4.70
N ILE A 110 -12.89 11.82 -5.92
CA ILE A 110 -13.83 11.01 -6.70
C ILE A 110 -14.22 9.75 -5.92
N GLY A 111 -13.24 9.03 -5.36
CA GLY A 111 -13.51 7.82 -4.59
C GLY A 111 -14.38 8.06 -3.35
N ARG A 112 -14.19 9.19 -2.65
CA ARG A 112 -15.02 9.57 -1.51
C ARG A 112 -16.47 9.87 -1.91
N ILE A 113 -16.68 10.42 -3.12
CA ILE A 113 -18.04 10.64 -3.66
C ILE A 113 -18.65 9.30 -4.06
N LYS A 114 -17.94 8.51 -4.86
CA LYS A 114 -18.40 7.23 -5.42
C LYS A 114 -18.68 6.18 -4.34
N PHE A 115 -17.80 6.06 -3.35
CA PHE A 115 -17.86 5.05 -2.30
C PHE A 115 -18.26 5.61 -0.93
N GLY A 116 -18.81 6.82 -0.88
CA GLY A 116 -19.25 7.47 0.35
C GLY A 116 -20.60 6.98 0.86
N GLY A 117 -21.10 7.66 1.91
CA GLY A 117 -22.45 7.45 2.42
C GLY A 117 -22.72 6.00 2.88
N ASN A 118 -23.76 5.40 2.29
CA ASN A 118 -24.21 4.05 2.65
C ASN A 118 -23.23 2.98 2.17
N PHE A 119 -22.66 3.13 0.97
CA PHE A 119 -21.68 2.18 0.45
C PHE A 119 -20.51 1.98 1.43
N MET A 120 -19.93 3.08 1.96
CA MET A 120 -18.84 3.01 2.92
C MET A 120 -19.27 2.33 4.23
N LYS A 121 -20.49 2.56 4.71
CA LYS A 121 -20.99 1.93 5.94
C LYS A 121 -21.17 0.42 5.79
N GLU A 122 -21.75 -0.01 4.68
CA GLU A 122 -22.05 -1.41 4.39
C GLU A 122 -20.79 -2.23 4.08
N ASN A 123 -19.79 -1.60 3.44
CA ASN A 123 -18.56 -2.27 3.00
C ASN A 123 -17.32 -1.93 3.83
N LYS A 124 -17.49 -1.23 4.96
CA LYS A 124 -16.39 -0.90 5.86
C LYS A 124 -15.64 -2.17 6.29
N GLY A 125 -14.34 -2.14 6.13
CA GLY A 125 -13.45 -3.27 6.43
C GLY A 125 -13.21 -4.22 5.26
N ARG A 126 -13.84 -4.01 4.11
CA ARG A 126 -13.75 -4.87 2.93
C ARG A 126 -13.20 -4.17 1.68
N PHE A 127 -12.81 -2.90 1.77
CA PHE A 127 -12.43 -2.07 0.62
C PHE A 127 -11.29 -2.65 -0.21
N TRP A 128 -10.35 -3.38 0.40
CA TRP A 128 -9.30 -4.04 -0.38
C TRP A 128 -9.74 -5.33 -1.05
N LEU A 129 -10.78 -5.98 -0.53
CA LEU A 129 -11.31 -7.22 -1.11
C LEU A 129 -12.13 -6.97 -2.37
N MET A 130 -12.64 -5.74 -2.54
CA MET A 130 -13.45 -5.33 -3.67
C MET A 130 -12.56 -4.70 -4.74
N HIS A 131 -12.58 -5.22 -5.97
CA HIS A 131 -11.70 -4.74 -7.04
C HIS A 131 -11.98 -3.28 -7.40
N GLU A 132 -13.24 -2.89 -7.45
CA GLU A 132 -13.68 -1.53 -7.80
C GLU A 132 -13.18 -0.45 -6.83
N THR A 133 -12.89 -0.80 -5.56
CA THR A 133 -12.39 0.14 -4.56
C THR A 133 -10.86 0.17 -4.45
N ARG A 134 -10.15 -0.76 -5.07
CA ARG A 134 -8.67 -0.81 -5.02
C ARG A 134 -7.99 0.43 -5.60
N PRO A 135 -8.42 1.01 -6.73
CA PRO A 135 -7.84 2.26 -7.23
C PRO A 135 -7.94 3.40 -6.22
N PHE A 136 -9.09 3.53 -5.54
CA PHE A 136 -9.27 4.50 -4.46
C PHE A 136 -8.30 4.25 -3.28
N MET A 137 -8.17 3.00 -2.85
CA MET A 137 -7.25 2.63 -1.76
C MET A 137 -5.78 2.87 -2.14
N ARG A 138 -5.41 2.69 -3.41
CA ARG A 138 -4.06 3.02 -3.91
C ARG A 138 -3.83 4.52 -3.97
N CYS A 139 -4.81 5.30 -4.44
CA CYS A 139 -4.75 6.77 -4.39
C CYS A 139 -4.59 7.28 -2.96
N LEU A 140 -5.35 6.73 -1.99
CA LEU A 140 -5.21 7.10 -0.57
C LEU A 140 -3.80 6.87 -0.06
N PHE A 141 -3.20 5.71 -0.38
CA PHE A 141 -1.85 5.40 0.05
C PHE A 141 -0.83 6.39 -0.52
N GLN A 142 -0.84 6.58 -1.83
CA GLN A 142 0.09 7.51 -2.50
C GLN A 142 -0.13 8.96 -2.06
N TYR A 143 -1.38 9.35 -1.86
CA TYR A 143 -1.71 10.66 -1.31
C TYR A 143 -1.13 10.84 0.08
N SER A 144 -1.23 9.82 0.95
CA SER A 144 -0.63 9.86 2.28
C SER A 144 0.90 10.02 2.24
N GLU A 145 1.58 9.29 1.35
CA GLU A 145 3.03 9.40 1.20
C GLU A 145 3.45 10.77 0.63
N CYS A 146 2.69 11.33 -0.31
CA CYS A 146 2.91 12.70 -0.76
C CYS A 146 2.76 13.73 0.39
N GLN A 147 1.75 13.58 1.25
CA GLN A 147 1.59 14.44 2.43
C GLN A 147 2.81 14.32 3.36
N TYR A 148 3.30 13.11 3.58
CA TYR A 148 4.52 12.90 4.36
C TYR A 148 5.74 13.58 3.75
N LEU A 149 5.98 13.40 2.45
CA LEU A 149 7.12 14.02 1.73
C LEU A 149 7.05 15.56 1.72
N MET A 150 5.85 16.12 1.85
CA MET A 150 5.63 17.56 2.01
C MET A 150 5.72 18.05 3.47
N GLY A 151 6.11 17.19 4.41
CA GLY A 151 6.24 17.53 5.83
C GLY A 151 4.91 17.58 6.60
N LYS A 152 3.81 17.13 6.01
CA LYS A 152 2.47 17.10 6.62
C LYS A 152 2.23 15.77 7.32
N LEU A 153 3.01 15.49 8.36
CA LEU A 153 3.03 14.20 9.06
C LEU A 153 1.67 13.81 9.65
N ASN A 154 0.95 14.77 10.26
CA ASN A 154 -0.34 14.48 10.89
C ASN A 154 -1.44 14.14 9.84
N GLU A 155 -1.43 14.78 8.69
CA GLU A 155 -2.32 14.49 7.57
C GLU A 155 -2.03 13.08 7.00
N CYS A 156 -0.75 12.73 6.84
CA CYS A 156 -0.33 11.39 6.46
C CYS A 156 -0.90 10.34 7.43
N ILE A 157 -0.69 10.52 8.74
CA ILE A 157 -1.21 9.64 9.78
C ILE A 157 -2.74 9.51 9.70
N ALA A 158 -3.45 10.61 9.53
CA ALA A 158 -4.92 10.60 9.46
C ALA A 158 -5.43 9.78 8.28
N ILE A 159 -4.80 9.91 7.10
CA ILE A 159 -5.15 9.13 5.90
C ILE A 159 -4.83 7.65 6.10
N GLN A 160 -3.67 7.32 6.64
CA GLN A 160 -3.28 5.92 6.90
C GLN A 160 -4.20 5.28 7.95
N GLU A 161 -4.64 6.01 8.98
CA GLU A 161 -5.66 5.54 9.94
C GLU A 161 -7.03 5.32 9.27
N GLU A 162 -7.41 6.16 8.30
CA GLU A 162 -8.61 5.93 7.47
C GLU A 162 -8.49 4.63 6.67
N MET A 163 -7.36 4.41 6.00
CA MET A 163 -7.10 3.18 5.25
C MET A 163 -7.18 1.92 6.11
N ILE A 164 -6.62 1.95 7.31
CA ILE A 164 -6.72 0.84 8.29
C ILE A 164 -8.17 0.59 8.73
N LYS A 165 -9.03 1.61 8.78
CA LYS A 165 -10.47 1.43 9.07
C LYS A 165 -11.22 0.81 7.89
N LEU A 166 -10.82 1.15 6.66
CA LEU A 166 -11.41 0.62 5.43
C LEU A 166 -10.93 -0.81 5.11
N ASN A 167 -9.74 -1.17 5.55
CA ASN A 167 -9.11 -2.48 5.35
C ASN A 167 -8.39 -2.95 6.64
N PRO A 168 -9.12 -3.41 7.68
CA PRO A 168 -8.51 -3.77 8.96
C PRO A 168 -7.55 -4.96 8.93
N ASN A 169 -7.66 -5.82 7.91
CA ASN A 169 -6.72 -6.93 7.69
C ASN A 169 -5.39 -6.45 7.11
N ASP A 170 -5.36 -5.20 6.64
CA ASP A 170 -4.18 -4.53 6.13
C ASP A 170 -3.41 -5.31 5.04
N ASN A 171 -4.15 -5.79 4.05
CA ASN A 171 -3.57 -6.49 2.91
C ASN A 171 -2.62 -5.62 2.07
N GLN A 172 -2.62 -4.30 2.29
CA GLN A 172 -1.71 -3.35 1.63
C GLN A 172 -0.42 -3.10 2.41
N GLY A 173 -0.33 -3.50 3.68
CA GLY A 173 0.83 -3.26 4.55
C GLY A 173 0.95 -1.81 5.03
N VAL A 174 -0.15 -1.06 5.07
CA VAL A 174 -0.18 0.36 5.51
C VAL A 174 0.27 0.53 6.96
N ARG A 175 0.00 -0.48 7.81
CA ARG A 175 0.39 -0.47 9.23
C ARG A 175 1.88 -0.25 9.45
N ASP A 176 2.73 -0.78 8.58
CA ASP A 176 4.17 -0.66 8.73
C ASP A 176 4.63 0.79 8.58
N PHE A 177 4.02 1.51 7.63
CA PHE A 177 4.23 2.95 7.43
C PHE A 177 3.61 3.75 8.56
N LEU A 178 2.36 3.49 8.93
CA LEU A 178 1.66 4.16 10.02
C LEU A 178 2.44 4.07 11.33
N MET A 179 2.98 2.90 11.66
CA MET A 179 3.75 2.70 12.89
C MET A 179 5.03 3.55 12.92
N LEU A 180 5.74 3.69 11.80
CA LEU A 180 6.89 4.59 11.70
C LEU A 180 6.48 6.07 11.87
N ARG A 181 5.39 6.50 11.21
CA ARG A 181 4.86 7.87 11.33
C ARG A 181 4.40 8.20 12.75
N LEU A 182 3.84 7.22 13.47
CA LEU A 182 3.46 7.39 14.88
C LEU A 182 4.67 7.52 15.81
N ILE A 183 5.80 6.86 15.50
CA ILE A 183 7.07 7.04 16.20
C ILE A 183 7.59 8.46 15.96
N GLU A 184 7.69 8.90 14.69
CA GLU A 184 8.14 10.26 14.34
C GLU A 184 7.29 11.35 15.01
N ALA A 185 5.96 11.17 15.02
CA ALA A 185 5.03 12.10 15.63
C ALA A 185 4.96 12.00 17.16
N ASN A 186 5.70 11.08 17.79
CA ASN A 186 5.65 10.76 19.21
C ASN A 186 4.21 10.49 19.73
N GLN A 187 3.38 9.81 18.91
CA GLN A 187 1.99 9.49 19.26
C GLN A 187 1.89 8.15 20.01
N ARG A 188 2.36 8.14 21.25
CA ARG A 188 2.48 6.95 22.11
C ARG A 188 1.20 6.11 22.20
N GLU A 189 0.07 6.72 22.51
CA GLU A 189 -1.19 5.99 22.72
C GLU A 189 -1.65 5.29 21.44
N LYS A 190 -1.53 5.96 20.29
CA LYS A 190 -1.88 5.36 18.99
C LYS A 190 -0.92 4.24 18.62
N PHE A 191 0.38 4.43 18.84
CA PHE A 191 1.36 3.38 18.60
C PHE A 191 1.00 2.11 19.38
N LEU A 192 0.79 2.20 20.68
CA LEU A 192 0.44 1.05 21.54
C LEU A 192 -0.88 0.39 21.13
N LYS A 193 -1.87 1.18 20.69
CA LYS A 193 -3.14 0.64 20.17
C LYS A 193 -2.93 -0.23 18.94
N TYR A 194 -2.14 0.22 17.96
CA TYR A 194 -1.88 -0.51 16.73
C TYR A 194 -0.90 -1.67 16.96
N ASP A 195 0.10 -1.50 17.81
CA ASP A 195 1.01 -2.57 18.22
C ASP A 195 0.27 -3.75 18.85
N LYS A 196 -0.70 -3.48 19.73
CA LYS A 196 -1.56 -4.51 20.31
C LYS A 196 -2.45 -5.19 19.29
N LYS A 197 -2.96 -4.42 18.30
CA LYS A 197 -3.86 -4.95 17.26
C LYS A 197 -3.13 -5.86 16.28
N TYR A 198 -1.92 -5.50 15.88
CA TYR A 198 -1.13 -6.16 14.84
C TYR A 198 0.12 -6.81 15.44
N ASN A 199 -0.05 -7.69 16.40
CA ASN A 199 1.05 -8.32 17.13
C ASN A 199 1.78 -9.38 16.29
N ASP A 200 2.31 -8.99 15.15
CA ASP A 200 3.13 -9.85 14.29
C ASP A 200 4.54 -9.97 14.85
N THR A 201 5.04 -11.19 14.93
CA THR A 201 6.31 -11.48 15.59
C THR A 201 7.39 -12.01 14.64
N PHE A 202 7.07 -12.28 13.39
CA PHE A 202 8.00 -12.89 12.42
C PHE A 202 8.55 -11.93 11.36
N LEU A 203 7.92 -10.74 11.19
CA LEU A 203 8.38 -9.72 10.25
C LEU A 203 9.34 -8.74 10.90
N ALA A 204 10.28 -8.22 10.13
CA ALA A 204 11.24 -7.23 10.59
C ALA A 204 10.58 -5.93 11.04
N SER A 205 9.64 -5.40 10.25
CA SER A 205 9.05 -4.09 10.47
C SER A 205 8.40 -3.94 11.85
N PRO A 206 7.43 -4.79 12.28
CA PRO A 206 6.85 -4.66 13.60
C PRO A 206 7.85 -4.86 14.74
N GLN A 207 8.83 -5.77 14.57
CA GLN A 207 9.82 -6.03 15.62
C GLN A 207 10.79 -4.86 15.83
N TYR A 208 11.35 -4.32 14.74
CA TYR A 208 12.26 -3.19 14.81
C TYR A 208 11.53 -1.89 15.20
N ASN A 209 10.31 -1.66 14.73
CA ASN A 209 9.51 -0.51 15.12
C ASN A 209 9.18 -0.53 16.62
N ARG A 210 8.85 -1.71 17.17
CA ARG A 210 8.60 -1.88 18.60
C ARG A 210 9.85 -1.61 19.43
N ALA A 211 11.00 -2.14 19.01
CA ALA A 211 12.28 -1.91 19.69
C ALA A 211 12.64 -0.42 19.68
N LEU A 212 12.53 0.24 18.52
CA LEU A 212 12.80 1.66 18.35
C LEU A 212 11.87 2.53 19.19
N PHE A 213 10.57 2.24 19.20
CA PHE A 213 9.58 2.96 19.99
C PHE A 213 9.92 2.93 21.49
N TRP A 214 10.23 1.76 22.03
CA TRP A 214 10.56 1.65 23.46
C TRP A 214 11.92 2.24 23.80
N PHE A 215 12.89 2.18 22.89
CA PHE A 215 14.15 2.92 23.05
C PHE A 215 13.90 4.43 23.05
N MET A 216 13.13 4.97 22.12
CA MET A 216 12.79 6.39 22.06
C MET A 216 12.07 6.86 23.33
N THR A 217 11.20 6.02 23.90
CA THR A 217 10.35 6.38 25.05
C THR A 217 11.09 6.30 26.39
N ASP A 218 11.83 5.21 26.61
CA ASP A 218 12.36 4.83 27.92
C ASP A 218 13.91 4.70 27.91
N GLY A 219 14.55 4.90 26.75
CA GLY A 219 15.99 4.76 26.57
C GLY A 219 16.46 3.31 26.48
N GLU A 220 17.77 3.09 26.71
CA GLU A 220 18.42 1.77 26.68
C GLU A 220 18.10 0.99 27.98
N THR A 221 16.87 0.48 28.09
CA THR A 221 16.42 -0.38 29.19
C THR A 221 16.58 -1.85 28.85
N ASP A 222 16.52 -2.75 29.86
CA ASP A 222 16.50 -4.21 29.63
C ASP A 222 15.32 -4.63 28.76
N PHE A 223 14.19 -3.95 28.89
CA PHE A 223 13.01 -4.22 28.09
C PHE A 223 13.24 -3.86 26.61
N ALA A 224 13.73 -2.67 26.32
CA ALA A 224 14.08 -2.24 24.97
C ALA A 224 15.18 -3.17 24.36
N ASN A 225 16.18 -3.53 25.15
CA ASN A 225 17.24 -4.45 24.74
C ASN A 225 16.72 -5.84 24.37
N ASN A 226 15.74 -6.36 25.12
CA ASN A 226 15.14 -7.65 24.79
C ASN A 226 14.30 -7.58 23.51
N LEU A 227 13.55 -6.50 23.29
CA LEU A 227 12.83 -6.26 22.03
C LEU A 227 13.79 -6.17 20.84
N LEU A 228 14.92 -5.49 21.00
CA LEU A 228 15.95 -5.42 19.96
C LEU A 228 16.56 -6.79 19.67
N LYS A 229 16.79 -7.63 20.69
CA LYS A 229 17.24 -9.01 20.47
C LYS A 229 16.25 -9.82 19.65
N ASP A 230 14.96 -9.66 19.90
CA ASP A 230 13.91 -10.35 19.14
C ASP A 230 13.82 -9.82 17.70
N ALA A 231 13.95 -8.51 17.49
CA ALA A 231 14.05 -7.90 16.17
C ALA A 231 15.26 -8.44 15.37
N LEU A 232 16.42 -8.56 16.02
CA LEU A 232 17.64 -9.14 15.41
C LEU A 232 17.47 -10.63 15.05
N LYS A 233 16.66 -11.39 15.80
CA LYS A 233 16.31 -12.78 15.43
C LYS A 233 15.36 -12.83 14.24
N ALA A 234 14.37 -11.93 14.19
CA ALA A 234 13.43 -11.84 13.08
C ALA A 234 14.15 -11.55 11.76
N ASN A 235 15.06 -10.57 11.75
CA ASN A 235 15.92 -10.32 10.59
C ASN A 235 17.27 -9.70 10.97
N LYS A 236 18.31 -10.50 10.96
CA LYS A 236 19.69 -10.09 11.30
C LYS A 236 20.32 -9.10 10.32
N PHE A 237 19.79 -8.99 9.09
CA PHE A 237 20.35 -8.15 8.04
C PHE A 237 19.93 -6.67 8.17
N VAL A 238 18.83 -6.37 8.85
CA VAL A 238 18.32 -5.00 9.05
C VAL A 238 19.38 -4.12 9.72
N ARG A 239 20.03 -4.61 10.78
CA ARG A 239 21.09 -3.88 11.47
C ARG A 239 22.17 -3.39 10.52
N ALA A 240 22.68 -4.28 9.65
CA ALA A 240 23.72 -3.91 8.70
C ALA A 240 23.25 -2.89 7.66
N LYS A 241 21.97 -2.95 7.27
CA LYS A 241 21.37 -2.00 6.32
C LYS A 241 21.17 -0.63 6.96
N LEU A 242 20.68 -0.56 8.20
CA LEU A 242 20.50 0.71 8.94
C LEU A 242 21.84 1.39 9.23
N LEU A 243 22.88 0.63 9.57
CA LEU A 243 24.23 1.15 9.88
C LEU A 243 25.11 1.39 8.65
N SER A 244 24.67 1.04 7.45
CA SER A 244 25.44 1.21 6.22
C SER A 244 25.61 2.69 5.88
N LYS A 245 26.82 3.12 5.47
CA LYS A 245 27.03 4.47 4.90
C LYS A 245 26.33 4.63 3.54
N ARG A 246 26.15 3.53 2.80
CA ARG A 246 25.48 3.52 1.49
C ARG A 246 23.98 3.35 1.68
N ARG A 247 23.20 4.34 1.25
CA ARG A 247 21.74 4.25 1.22
C ARG A 247 21.30 3.46 -0.01
N SER A 248 20.24 2.67 0.12
CA SER A 248 19.55 2.09 -1.05
C SER A 248 18.85 3.20 -1.81
N THR A 249 18.95 3.17 -3.13
CA THR A 249 18.27 4.11 -4.02
C THR A 249 16.98 3.54 -4.60
N ALA A 250 16.71 2.26 -4.34
CA ALA A 250 15.52 1.57 -4.84
C ALA A 250 14.95 0.65 -3.77
N VAL A 251 13.64 0.51 -3.79
CA VAL A 251 12.89 -0.45 -2.98
C VAL A 251 12.83 -1.76 -3.74
N PRO A 252 13.05 -2.93 -3.10
CA PRO A 252 12.78 -4.20 -3.75
C PRO A 252 11.29 -4.34 -4.12
N ASP A 253 11.00 -4.82 -5.33
CA ASP A 253 9.62 -5.06 -5.79
C ASP A 253 8.91 -6.11 -4.91
N THR A 254 9.68 -7.07 -4.40
CA THR A 254 9.20 -8.12 -3.50
C THR A 254 10.25 -8.40 -2.43
N TYR A 255 9.79 -8.88 -1.28
CA TYR A 255 10.69 -9.34 -0.23
C TYR A 255 10.24 -10.66 0.39
N SER A 256 11.18 -11.36 1.00
CA SER A 256 10.93 -12.58 1.77
C SER A 256 11.28 -12.35 3.25
N PRO A 257 10.41 -12.74 4.19
CA PRO A 257 10.65 -12.59 5.64
C PRO A 257 11.99 -13.18 6.08
N GLY A 258 12.72 -12.48 6.93
CA GLY A 258 14.02 -12.87 7.45
C GLY A 258 15.19 -12.75 6.45
N GLN A 259 14.95 -12.33 5.20
CA GLN A 259 15.95 -12.23 4.15
C GLN A 259 16.48 -10.80 3.95
N LYS A 260 17.55 -10.69 3.13
CA LYS A 260 18.17 -9.38 2.81
C LYS A 260 17.19 -8.41 2.14
N SER A 261 16.29 -8.91 1.29
CA SER A 261 15.28 -8.09 0.61
C SER A 261 14.32 -7.42 1.60
N GLU A 262 13.86 -8.13 2.65
CA GLU A 262 13.06 -7.52 3.71
C GLU A 262 13.84 -6.45 4.47
N ALA A 263 15.12 -6.71 4.75
CA ALA A 263 15.99 -5.74 5.43
C ALA A 263 16.23 -4.48 4.58
N GLU A 264 16.34 -4.61 3.27
CA GLU A 264 16.45 -3.49 2.32
C GLU A 264 15.16 -2.68 2.29
N TYR A 265 14.02 -3.36 2.21
CA TYR A 265 12.71 -2.73 2.25
C TYR A 265 12.51 -1.95 3.55
N TYR A 266 12.70 -2.59 4.71
CA TYR A 266 12.56 -1.91 6.00
C TYR A 266 13.51 -0.72 6.14
N ALA A 267 14.80 -0.91 5.85
CA ALA A 267 15.78 0.14 6.00
C ALA A 267 15.55 1.33 5.05
N PHE A 268 14.95 1.11 3.88
CA PHE A 268 14.61 2.19 2.96
C PHE A 268 13.63 3.17 3.60
N PHE A 269 12.59 2.69 4.25
CA PHE A 269 11.54 3.53 4.84
C PHE A 269 11.82 3.97 6.29
N ALA A 270 12.52 3.13 7.08
CA ALA A 270 12.68 3.37 8.50
C ALA A 270 13.96 4.11 8.87
N ARG A 271 14.94 4.16 7.98
CA ARG A 271 16.28 4.65 8.32
C ARG A 271 16.30 6.09 8.81
N SER A 272 15.56 7.00 8.16
CA SER A 272 15.47 8.39 8.60
C SER A 272 14.97 8.48 10.05
N VAL A 273 13.93 7.71 10.37
CA VAL A 273 13.36 7.68 11.74
C VAL A 273 14.39 7.17 12.76
N TRP A 274 15.20 6.14 12.39
CA TRP A 274 16.30 5.69 13.26
C TRP A 274 17.41 6.72 13.41
N GLU A 275 17.71 7.49 12.37
CA GLU A 275 18.73 8.55 12.38
C GLU A 275 18.28 9.75 13.23
N ASP A 276 17.00 10.08 13.21
CA ASP A 276 16.42 11.23 13.92
C ASP A 276 16.25 11.00 15.44
N ILE A 277 16.21 9.73 15.87
CA ILE A 277 16.14 9.40 17.29
C ILE A 277 17.55 9.34 17.88
N GLU A 278 17.86 10.29 18.77
CA GLU A 278 19.17 10.43 19.38
C GLU A 278 19.64 9.13 20.05
N GLY A 279 20.83 8.67 19.70
CA GLY A 279 21.44 7.45 20.25
C GLY A 279 20.91 6.14 19.71
N ALA A 280 19.83 6.11 18.89
CA ALA A 280 19.24 4.85 18.44
C ALA A 280 20.18 4.01 17.56
N LEU A 281 20.91 4.64 16.63
CA LEU A 281 21.88 3.91 15.80
C LEU A 281 23.10 3.44 16.62
N ASP A 282 23.56 4.19 17.62
CA ASP A 282 24.65 3.76 18.48
C ASP A 282 24.20 2.62 19.41
N TRP A 283 22.97 2.66 19.91
CA TRP A 283 22.35 1.55 20.62
C TRP A 283 22.28 0.30 19.74
N LEU A 284 21.77 0.42 18.51
CA LEU A 284 21.72 -0.68 17.54
C LEU A 284 23.10 -1.24 17.22
N LYS A 285 24.15 -0.39 17.19
CA LYS A 285 25.53 -0.77 16.91
C LYS A 285 26.16 -1.59 18.04
N LYS A 286 25.82 -1.31 19.31
CA LYS A 286 26.30 -2.08 20.47
C LYS A 286 25.77 -3.52 20.45
N HIS A 287 24.58 -3.75 19.90
CA HIS A 287 23.92 -5.06 19.91
C HIS A 287 24.25 -5.84 18.63
N THR A 288 24.97 -6.96 18.78
CA THR A 288 25.46 -7.74 17.63
C THR A 288 24.58 -8.95 17.26
N GLY A 289 23.58 -9.28 18.08
CA GLY A 289 22.80 -10.52 17.91
C GLY A 289 23.61 -11.81 18.14
N LYS A 290 24.89 -11.71 18.52
CA LYS A 290 25.69 -12.85 18.94
C LYS A 290 25.46 -13.10 20.45
N LYS A 291 25.18 -14.36 20.79
CA LYS A 291 25.31 -14.83 22.17
C LYS A 291 26.77 -14.84 22.59
#